data_3e27ca6e0f4e474915f6c96fb88f1747
#
_entry.id   3e27ca6e0f4e474915f6c96fb88f1747
#
_cell.length_a   1.000
_cell.length_b   1.000
_cell.length_c   1.000
_cell.angle_alpha   90.00
_cell.angle_beta   90.00
_cell.angle_gamma   90.00
#
_symmetry.space_group_name_H-M   'P 1'
#
loop_
_entity.id
_entity.type
_entity.pdbx_description
1 polymer ?
#
loop_
_entity_poly.entity_id
_entity_poly.type
_entity_poly.pdbx_seq_one_letter_code
_entity_poly.pdbx_strand_id
1 'polypeptide(L)'
;FTTILYIFQAFLMGGVTGKVSGRVIDSNTNEALIGVNVMLVGTTLGSATDEDGYYHILNVPPGFYDLRSNMIGYAEKTITGVRVEIDLTAVIDLNLSIEAIEGEMITVAANQKLVKVDVASSQKSISSEKISEMPVSSVTEVVGLSAGVSGLSVRGGSYNETQFMVDGLVLNDERTSEPTTGIPLSSIQDISLQTGGFGAEYRNARSGVINVVTKEGSKDSCSGSISFRQSPSG
;
A
#
# COMPACT_ATOMS: atom_id res chain seq x y z
N PHE A 1 19.91 8.47 -32.07
CA PHE A 1 19.93 9.27 -30.83
C PHE A 1 18.54 9.38 -30.20
N THR A 2 17.44 9.38 -30.95
CA THR A 2 16.06 9.50 -30.45
C THR A 2 15.52 8.22 -29.80
N THR A 3 15.98 7.04 -30.19
CA THR A 3 15.54 5.74 -29.62
C THR A 3 16.10 5.47 -28.22
N ILE A 4 17.26 6.02 -27.87
CA ILE A 4 17.86 5.86 -26.52
C ILE A 4 17.12 6.73 -25.48
N LEU A 5 16.51 7.83 -25.88
CA LEU A 5 15.77 8.73 -25.01
C LEU A 5 14.43 8.10 -24.52
N TYR A 6 13.80 7.23 -25.34
CA TYR A 6 12.54 6.56 -24.96
C TYR A 6 12.72 5.43 -23.93
N ILE A 7 13.90 4.79 -23.89
CA ILE A 7 14.18 3.70 -22.94
C ILE A 7 14.43 4.24 -21.53
N PHE A 8 14.85 5.50 -21.40
CA PHE A 8 15.15 6.11 -20.09
C PHE A 8 13.91 6.62 -19.33
N GLN A 9 12.76 6.76 -19.99
CA GLN A 9 11.52 7.21 -19.36
C GLN A 9 10.73 6.12 -18.61
N ALA A 10 11.06 4.83 -18.81
CA ALA A 10 10.34 3.71 -18.19
C ALA A 10 10.78 3.38 -16.75
N PHE A 11 11.75 4.11 -16.15
CA PHE A 11 12.37 3.74 -14.87
C PHE A 11 12.07 4.66 -13.68
N LEU A 12 11.04 5.51 -13.77
CA LEU A 12 10.71 6.50 -12.73
C LEU A 12 9.36 6.25 -12.03
N MET A 13 8.93 4.99 -11.92
CA MET A 13 7.81 4.62 -11.06
C MET A 13 8.36 4.09 -9.72
N GLY A 14 8.83 4.98 -8.87
CA GLY A 14 9.13 4.67 -7.47
C GLY A 14 7.96 5.02 -6.56
N GLY A 15 7.64 4.16 -5.62
CA GLY A 15 6.85 4.53 -4.46
C GLY A 15 5.32 4.44 -4.54
N VAL A 16 4.74 3.65 -5.45
CA VAL A 16 3.27 3.44 -5.52
C VAL A 16 2.83 2.04 -5.12
N THR A 17 3.74 1.18 -4.68
CA THR A 17 3.45 -0.21 -4.36
C THR A 17 3.87 -0.58 -2.95
N GLY A 18 3.21 -1.58 -2.38
CA GLY A 18 3.61 -2.23 -1.15
C GLY A 18 4.24 -3.60 -1.41
N LYS A 19 4.45 -4.34 -0.33
CA LYS A 19 4.98 -5.71 -0.34
C LYS A 19 4.11 -6.60 0.54
N VAL A 20 4.05 -7.89 0.20
CA VAL A 20 3.52 -8.93 1.10
C VAL A 20 4.65 -9.91 1.37
N SER A 21 4.89 -10.23 2.61
CA SER A 21 5.89 -11.22 3.01
C SER A 21 5.38 -12.06 4.19
N GLY A 22 6.05 -13.15 4.46
CA GLY A 22 5.75 -13.98 5.62
C GLY A 22 6.51 -15.28 5.56
N ARG A 23 6.23 -16.16 6.49
CA ARG A 23 6.82 -17.48 6.60
C ARG A 23 5.73 -18.53 6.52
N VAL A 24 6.02 -19.63 5.82
CA VAL A 24 5.12 -20.78 5.73
C VAL A 24 5.74 -21.96 6.48
N ILE A 25 4.99 -22.53 7.41
CA ILE A 25 5.41 -23.67 8.21
C ILE A 25 4.35 -24.77 8.19
N ASP A 26 4.77 -26.00 8.46
CA ASP A 26 3.88 -27.11 8.76
C ASP A 26 3.22 -26.89 10.13
N SER A 27 1.91 -27.03 10.20
CA SER A 27 1.14 -26.81 11.44
C SER A 27 1.40 -27.85 12.53
N ASN A 28 1.91 -29.05 12.17
CA ASN A 28 2.15 -30.15 13.10
C ASN A 28 3.60 -30.19 13.56
N THR A 29 4.56 -30.01 12.63
CA THR A 29 5.99 -30.13 12.92
C THR A 29 6.65 -28.80 13.22
N ASN A 30 6.02 -27.66 12.85
CA ASN A 30 6.59 -26.31 12.86
C ASN A 30 7.84 -26.15 11.97
N GLU A 31 8.07 -27.09 11.05
CA GLU A 31 9.16 -27.01 10.10
C GLU A 31 8.81 -26.06 8.95
N ALA A 32 9.83 -25.40 8.40
CA ALA A 32 9.69 -24.53 7.25
C ALA A 32 9.28 -25.31 6.01
N LEU A 33 8.31 -24.81 5.25
CA LEU A 33 7.86 -25.43 4.01
C LEU A 33 8.48 -24.71 2.81
N ILE A 34 9.32 -25.44 2.08
CA ILE A 34 10.04 -24.96 0.89
C ILE A 34 9.18 -25.16 -0.34
N GLY A 35 9.16 -24.17 -1.27
CA GLY A 35 8.48 -24.30 -2.56
C GLY A 35 6.95 -24.20 -2.49
N VAL A 36 6.39 -23.70 -1.40
CA VAL A 36 4.97 -23.35 -1.33
C VAL A 36 4.69 -22.21 -2.29
N ASN A 37 3.73 -22.37 -3.18
CA ASN A 37 3.29 -21.30 -4.06
C ASN A 37 2.29 -20.40 -3.34
N VAL A 38 2.67 -19.14 -3.14
CA VAL A 38 1.84 -18.12 -2.48
C VAL A 38 1.48 -17.05 -3.51
N MET A 39 0.18 -16.78 -3.72
CA MET A 39 -0.30 -15.86 -4.75
C MET A 39 -1.43 -14.97 -4.24
N LEU A 40 -1.54 -13.77 -4.81
CA LEU A 40 -2.67 -12.87 -4.60
C LEU A 40 -3.77 -13.20 -5.60
N VAL A 41 -4.93 -13.60 -5.10
CA VAL A 41 -6.07 -14.01 -5.91
C VAL A 41 -6.53 -12.85 -6.80
N GLY A 42 -6.83 -13.17 -8.07
CA GLY A 42 -7.25 -12.16 -9.06
C GLY A 42 -6.09 -11.37 -9.70
N THR A 43 -4.83 -11.69 -9.33
CA THR A 43 -3.64 -11.05 -9.90
C THR A 43 -2.68 -12.09 -10.46
N THR A 44 -1.61 -11.63 -11.14
CA THR A 44 -0.47 -12.47 -11.54
C THR A 44 0.68 -12.42 -10.54
N LEU A 45 0.47 -11.77 -9.39
CA LEU A 45 1.51 -11.57 -8.38
C LEU A 45 1.55 -12.75 -7.41
N GLY A 46 2.74 -13.31 -7.22
CA GLY A 46 2.98 -14.42 -6.31
C GLY A 46 4.47 -14.67 -6.13
N SER A 47 4.79 -15.57 -5.22
CA SER A 47 6.16 -16.02 -4.93
C SER A 47 6.13 -17.44 -4.37
N ALA A 48 7.21 -18.20 -4.58
CA ALA A 48 7.45 -19.45 -3.88
C ALA A 48 8.26 -19.21 -2.61
N THR A 49 8.07 -20.06 -1.60
CA THR A 49 8.89 -20.02 -0.37
C THR A 49 10.31 -20.51 -0.61
N ASP A 50 11.27 -19.89 0.06
CA ASP A 50 12.69 -20.28 0.08
C ASP A 50 12.99 -21.46 1.01
N GLU A 51 14.28 -21.77 1.23
CA GLU A 51 14.74 -22.88 2.08
C GLU A 51 14.35 -22.72 3.56
N ASP A 52 14.18 -21.46 4.03
CA ASP A 52 13.75 -21.13 5.39
C ASP A 52 12.24 -20.95 5.51
N GLY A 53 11.49 -21.17 4.41
CA GLY A 53 10.05 -21.03 4.32
C GLY A 53 9.56 -19.60 4.14
N TYR A 54 10.43 -18.62 3.86
CA TYR A 54 10.02 -17.23 3.63
C TYR A 54 9.56 -17.01 2.20
N TYR A 55 8.58 -16.13 2.03
CA TYR A 55 8.12 -15.65 0.73
C TYR A 55 8.03 -14.13 0.70
N HIS A 56 8.22 -13.55 -0.50
CA HIS A 56 8.18 -12.12 -0.72
C HIS A 56 7.47 -11.81 -2.04
N ILE A 57 6.31 -11.16 -1.97
CA ILE A 57 5.59 -10.66 -3.14
C ILE A 57 5.84 -9.18 -3.22
N LEU A 58 6.53 -8.75 -4.27
CA LEU A 58 6.96 -7.36 -4.49
C LEU A 58 6.01 -6.64 -5.45
N ASN A 59 6.09 -5.31 -5.45
CA ASN A 59 5.35 -4.45 -6.38
C ASN A 59 3.83 -4.66 -6.35
N VAL A 60 3.28 -4.89 -5.15
CA VAL A 60 1.85 -5.07 -4.98
C VAL A 60 1.18 -3.70 -4.91
N PRO A 61 0.22 -3.37 -5.80
CA PRO A 61 -0.56 -2.14 -5.67
C PRO A 61 -1.26 -2.08 -4.31
N PRO A 62 -1.49 -0.89 -3.73
CA PRO A 62 -2.24 -0.77 -2.49
C PRO A 62 -3.69 -1.21 -2.69
N GLY A 63 -4.23 -1.95 -1.73
CA GLY A 63 -5.57 -2.50 -1.84
C GLY A 63 -5.82 -3.63 -0.85
N PHE A 64 -6.96 -4.31 -1.02
CA PHE A 64 -7.34 -5.51 -0.29
C PHE A 64 -7.26 -6.71 -1.21
N TYR A 65 -6.61 -7.76 -0.75
CA TYR A 65 -6.37 -8.98 -1.52
C TYR A 65 -6.68 -10.21 -0.70
N ASP A 66 -6.98 -11.30 -1.38
CA ASP A 66 -7.00 -12.62 -0.79
C ASP A 66 -5.68 -13.32 -1.14
N LEU A 67 -4.98 -13.82 -0.12
CA LEU A 67 -3.71 -14.52 -0.24
C LEU A 67 -3.96 -16.02 -0.22
N ARG A 68 -3.59 -16.71 -1.28
CA ARG A 68 -3.75 -18.16 -1.44
C ARG A 68 -2.39 -18.84 -1.41
N SER A 69 -2.29 -19.90 -0.62
CA SER A 69 -1.12 -20.77 -0.57
C SER A 69 -1.48 -22.18 -1.01
N ASN A 70 -0.64 -22.77 -1.86
CA ASN A 70 -0.82 -24.11 -2.40
C ASN A 70 0.52 -24.88 -2.41
N MET A 71 0.50 -26.13 -1.94
CA MET A 71 1.63 -27.05 -1.99
C MET A 71 1.11 -28.48 -2.11
N ILE A 72 1.79 -29.31 -2.90
CA ILE A 72 1.41 -30.72 -3.07
C ILE A 72 1.50 -31.45 -1.72
N GLY A 73 0.43 -32.14 -1.32
CA GLY A 73 0.32 -32.88 -0.06
C GLY A 73 -0.14 -32.02 1.13
N TYR A 74 -0.43 -30.75 0.93
CA TYR A 74 -0.98 -29.86 1.94
C TYR A 74 -2.32 -29.28 1.52
N ALA A 75 -3.20 -29.05 2.49
CA ALA A 75 -4.48 -28.39 2.24
C ALA A 75 -4.26 -26.93 1.76
N GLU A 76 -4.98 -26.55 0.71
CA GLU A 76 -4.97 -25.17 0.22
C GLU A 76 -5.51 -24.23 1.30
N LYS A 77 -4.80 -23.14 1.56
CA LYS A 77 -5.21 -22.13 2.54
C LYS A 77 -5.36 -20.77 1.89
N THR A 78 -6.50 -20.14 2.12
CA THR A 78 -6.77 -18.77 1.68
C THR A 78 -6.96 -17.87 2.87
N ILE A 79 -6.24 -16.76 2.92
CA ILE A 79 -6.40 -15.69 3.90
C ILE A 79 -7.05 -14.50 3.20
N THR A 80 -8.24 -14.12 3.65
CA THR A 80 -9.02 -13.03 3.05
C THR A 80 -8.74 -11.69 3.73
N GLY A 81 -8.88 -10.60 2.95
CA GLY A 81 -8.79 -9.24 3.47
C GLY A 81 -7.36 -8.78 3.81
N VAL A 82 -6.35 -9.30 3.14
CA VAL A 82 -4.96 -8.82 3.26
C VAL A 82 -4.88 -7.41 2.73
N ARG A 83 -4.60 -6.45 3.62
CA ARG A 83 -4.44 -5.05 3.27
C ARG A 83 -2.99 -4.76 2.91
N VAL A 84 -2.78 -4.21 1.73
CA VAL A 84 -1.48 -3.74 1.26
C VAL A 84 -1.50 -2.23 1.20
N GLU A 85 -0.53 -1.60 1.84
CA GLU A 85 -0.33 -0.14 1.85
C GLU A 85 0.97 0.22 1.15
N ILE A 86 1.05 1.46 0.65
CA ILE A 86 2.23 1.98 -0.07
C ILE A 86 3.43 1.96 0.86
N ASP A 87 4.58 1.54 0.32
CA ASP A 87 5.88 1.50 1.00
C ASP A 87 5.87 0.70 2.33
N LEU A 88 4.81 -0.07 2.58
CA LEU A 88 4.70 -0.95 3.73
C LEU A 88 4.77 -2.42 3.31
N THR A 89 5.22 -3.23 4.26
CA THR A 89 5.19 -4.69 4.12
C THR A 89 4.07 -5.27 4.98
N ALA A 90 3.08 -5.90 4.35
CA ALA A 90 2.10 -6.72 5.02
C ALA A 90 2.74 -8.07 5.37
N VAL A 91 2.92 -8.35 6.65
CA VAL A 91 3.50 -9.61 7.11
C VAL A 91 2.40 -10.59 7.46
N ILE A 92 2.35 -11.73 6.74
CA ILE A 92 1.35 -12.79 6.87
C ILE A 92 2.06 -14.12 6.98
N ASP A 93 2.05 -14.70 8.15
CA ASP A 93 2.57 -16.05 8.38
C ASP A 93 1.49 -17.09 8.15
N LEU A 94 1.87 -18.20 7.51
CA LEU A 94 0.99 -19.27 7.08
C LEU A 94 1.38 -20.58 7.74
N ASN A 95 0.40 -21.28 8.32
CA ASN A 95 0.57 -22.64 8.82
C ASN A 95 -0.28 -23.54 7.93
N LEU A 96 0.35 -24.47 7.20
CA LEU A 96 -0.33 -25.43 6.36
C LEU A 96 -0.45 -26.77 7.09
N SER A 97 -1.60 -27.42 6.94
CA SER A 97 -1.81 -28.80 7.41
C SER A 97 -1.72 -29.78 6.26
N ILE A 98 -1.23 -30.98 6.52
CA ILE A 98 -1.23 -32.08 5.55
C ILE A 98 -2.68 -32.35 5.15
N GLU A 99 -2.92 -32.49 3.85
CA GLU A 99 -4.23 -32.81 3.31
C GLU A 99 -4.64 -34.21 3.75
N ALA A 100 -5.51 -34.29 4.75
CA ALA A 100 -6.16 -35.54 5.14
C ALA A 100 -7.44 -35.69 4.30
N ILE A 101 -7.28 -36.27 3.09
CA ILE A 101 -8.37 -36.81 2.23
C ILE A 101 -9.64 -35.92 2.20
N GLU A 102 -9.83 -35.25 1.02
CA GLU A 102 -10.98 -34.42 0.60
C GLU A 102 -10.98 -32.96 1.04
N GLY A 103 -10.35 -32.13 0.23
CA GLY A 103 -10.81 -30.85 -0.34
C GLY A 103 -11.46 -29.79 0.55
N GLU A 104 -11.13 -29.67 1.82
CA GLU A 104 -11.62 -28.52 2.61
C GLU A 104 -10.70 -27.32 2.45
N MET A 105 -11.18 -26.32 1.70
CA MET A 105 -10.53 -25.02 1.61
C MET A 105 -10.69 -24.28 2.94
N ILE A 106 -9.58 -24.07 3.65
CA ILE A 106 -9.57 -23.32 4.92
C ILE A 106 -9.51 -21.84 4.62
N THR A 107 -10.60 -21.12 4.83
CA THR A 107 -10.65 -19.66 4.71
C THR A 107 -10.55 -19.00 6.09
N VAL A 108 -9.56 -18.14 6.28
CA VAL A 108 -9.33 -17.43 7.54
C VAL A 108 -9.25 -15.94 7.28
N ALA A 109 -9.88 -15.13 8.15
CA ALA A 109 -9.73 -13.68 8.08
C ALA A 109 -8.30 -13.24 8.48
N ALA A 110 -7.74 -12.28 7.77
CA ALA A 110 -6.37 -11.81 7.98
C ALA A 110 -6.21 -11.18 9.38
N ASN A 111 -5.32 -11.75 10.20
CA ASN A 111 -4.77 -11.07 11.36
C ASN A 111 -3.34 -10.63 11.01
N GLN A 112 -3.23 -9.50 10.31
CA GLN A 112 -1.96 -9.04 9.75
C GLN A 112 -1.28 -8.01 10.63
N LYS A 113 0.04 -8.09 10.69
CA LYS A 113 0.89 -7.02 11.21
C LYS A 113 1.44 -6.22 10.04
N LEU A 114 1.09 -4.95 9.95
CA LEU A 114 1.74 -4.04 9.01
C LEU A 114 3.08 -3.62 9.60
N VAL A 115 4.16 -4.06 9.00
CA VAL A 115 5.52 -3.78 9.47
C VAL A 115 6.30 -3.06 8.37
N LYS A 116 6.98 -2.00 8.74
CA LYS A 116 7.95 -1.32 7.90
C LYS A 116 9.32 -1.97 8.11
N VAL A 117 9.72 -2.88 7.23
CA VAL A 117 10.93 -3.70 7.39
C VAL A 117 12.21 -2.96 6.98
N ASP A 118 12.14 -1.99 6.06
CA ASP A 118 13.33 -1.50 5.35
C ASP A 118 13.71 -0.03 5.55
N VAL A 119 13.01 0.78 6.34
CA VAL A 119 13.32 2.21 6.38
C VAL A 119 13.26 2.79 7.78
N ALA A 120 14.32 3.49 8.17
CA ALA A 120 14.37 4.37 9.36
C ALA A 120 13.52 5.65 9.19
N SER A 121 12.47 5.62 8.38
CA SER A 121 11.62 6.76 8.09
C SER A 121 10.36 6.77 8.95
N SER A 122 9.99 7.95 9.43
CA SER A 122 8.69 8.18 10.07
C SER A 122 7.60 8.29 9.01
N GLN A 123 6.98 7.17 8.65
CA GLN A 123 5.89 7.11 7.69
C GLN A 123 4.57 6.80 8.38
N LYS A 124 3.49 7.43 7.93
CA LYS A 124 2.13 7.20 8.34
C LYS A 124 1.25 7.02 7.12
N SER A 125 0.47 5.95 7.07
CA SER A 125 -0.55 5.73 6.06
C SER A 125 -1.95 6.00 6.61
N ILE A 126 -2.82 6.60 5.79
CA ILE A 126 -4.20 6.94 6.10
C ILE A 126 -5.07 6.39 4.97
N SER A 127 -5.83 5.36 5.28
CA SER A 127 -6.68 4.69 4.29
C SER A 127 -7.99 5.39 4.03
N SER A 128 -8.65 5.03 2.91
CA SER A 128 -9.96 5.54 2.52
C SER A 128 -11.03 5.35 3.59
N GLU A 129 -11.00 4.22 4.34
CA GLU A 129 -11.95 3.96 5.42
C GLU A 129 -11.79 5.02 6.52
N LYS A 130 -10.56 5.26 6.98
CA LYS A 130 -10.27 6.28 8.00
C LYS A 130 -10.63 7.68 7.52
N ILE A 131 -10.36 8.00 6.23
CA ILE A 131 -10.72 9.30 5.64
C ILE A 131 -12.23 9.49 5.67
N SER A 132 -13.02 8.45 5.38
CA SER A 132 -14.48 8.52 5.37
C SER A 132 -15.10 8.77 6.74
N GLU A 133 -14.42 8.36 7.82
CA GLU A 133 -14.83 8.55 9.20
C GLU A 133 -14.46 9.95 9.75
N MET A 134 -13.57 10.67 9.07
CA MET A 134 -13.09 11.98 9.50
C MET A 134 -14.01 13.10 9.00
N PRO A 135 -14.28 14.14 9.82
CA PRO A 135 -15.04 15.32 9.40
C PRO A 135 -14.15 16.30 8.62
N VAL A 136 -13.56 15.83 7.51
CA VAL A 136 -12.63 16.59 6.67
C VAL A 136 -13.18 16.75 5.25
N SER A 137 -12.75 17.79 4.55
CA SER A 137 -13.22 18.14 3.22
C SER A 137 -12.11 18.16 2.16
N SER A 138 -10.84 18.12 2.57
CA SER A 138 -9.69 18.21 1.68
C SER A 138 -8.54 17.31 2.13
N VAL A 139 -7.65 16.97 1.17
CA VAL A 139 -6.41 16.24 1.46
C VAL A 139 -5.54 16.99 2.47
N THR A 140 -5.48 18.31 2.34
CA THR A 140 -4.72 19.18 3.26
C THR A 140 -5.20 19.05 4.71
N GLU A 141 -6.52 18.97 4.92
CA GLU A 141 -7.09 18.76 6.26
C GLU A 141 -6.76 17.36 6.79
N VAL A 142 -6.88 16.32 5.95
CA VAL A 142 -6.53 14.94 6.35
C VAL A 142 -5.08 14.85 6.83
N VAL A 143 -4.15 15.39 6.03
CA VAL A 143 -2.72 15.36 6.34
C VAL A 143 -2.41 16.24 7.56
N GLY A 144 -3.06 17.40 7.68
CA GLY A 144 -2.92 18.33 8.81
C GLY A 144 -3.30 17.76 10.18
N LEU A 145 -4.12 16.69 10.22
CA LEU A 145 -4.42 15.95 11.46
C LEU A 145 -3.27 15.07 11.94
N SER A 146 -2.17 14.98 11.17
CA SER A 146 -1.02 14.19 11.57
C SER A 146 -0.08 14.98 12.45
N ALA A 147 0.52 14.33 13.45
CA ALA A 147 1.43 14.97 14.38
C ALA A 147 2.64 15.59 13.64
N GLY A 148 2.96 16.84 13.94
CA GLY A 148 4.06 17.59 13.31
C GLY A 148 3.73 18.13 11.93
N VAL A 149 2.46 18.15 11.52
CA VAL A 149 2.01 18.71 10.24
C VAL A 149 1.02 19.84 10.50
N SER A 150 1.16 20.93 9.77
CA SER A 150 0.24 22.07 9.75
C SER A 150 -0.09 22.41 8.30
N GLY A 151 -1.30 22.06 7.85
CA GLY A 151 -1.64 22.11 6.43
C GLY A 151 -0.76 21.16 5.62
N LEU A 152 0.08 21.69 4.75
CA LEU A 152 1.09 20.94 3.98
C LEU A 152 2.52 21.14 4.50
N SER A 153 2.68 21.89 5.59
CA SER A 153 3.96 22.15 6.24
C SER A 153 4.29 21.00 7.19
N VAL A 154 5.38 20.31 6.95
CA VAL A 154 5.82 19.14 7.74
C VAL A 154 6.98 19.56 8.64
N ARG A 155 6.90 19.27 9.94
CA ARG A 155 7.94 19.56 10.95
C ARG A 155 8.46 20.99 10.94
N GLY A 156 7.59 21.97 10.65
CA GLY A 156 7.96 23.40 10.59
C GLY A 156 8.70 23.80 9.33
N GLY A 157 8.86 22.92 8.35
CA GLY A 157 9.34 23.27 7.02
C GLY A 157 8.29 24.05 6.23
N SER A 158 8.71 24.73 5.18
CA SER A 158 7.79 25.44 4.29
C SER A 158 7.01 24.45 3.42
N TYR A 159 5.80 24.82 2.98
CA TYR A 159 4.97 23.96 2.10
C TYR A 159 5.67 23.63 0.77
N ASN A 160 6.55 24.50 0.28
CA ASN A 160 7.35 24.28 -0.93
C ASN A 160 8.53 23.30 -0.72
N GLU A 161 8.82 22.91 0.52
CA GLU A 161 9.81 21.88 0.88
C GLU A 161 9.18 20.50 1.02
N THR A 162 7.84 20.45 0.96
CA THR A 162 7.08 19.19 0.97
C THR A 162 6.79 18.77 -0.47
N GLN A 163 7.19 17.55 -0.82
CA GLN A 163 6.86 16.97 -2.12
C GLN A 163 5.47 16.36 -2.08
N PHE A 164 4.59 16.82 -2.95
CA PHE A 164 3.24 16.28 -3.11
C PHE A 164 3.17 15.43 -4.37
N MET A 165 2.69 14.20 -4.23
CA MET A 165 2.61 13.22 -5.31
C MET A 165 1.22 12.64 -5.38
N VAL A 166 0.80 12.29 -6.60
CA VAL A 166 -0.43 11.53 -6.86
C VAL A 166 -0.08 10.40 -7.82
N ASP A 167 -0.36 9.19 -7.41
CA ASP A 167 -0.03 7.97 -8.16
C ASP A 167 1.45 7.94 -8.62
N GLY A 168 2.37 8.42 -7.76
CA GLY A 168 3.79 8.50 -8.03
C GLY A 168 4.25 9.69 -8.89
N LEU A 169 3.32 10.53 -9.36
CA LEU A 169 3.64 11.74 -10.11
C LEU A 169 3.67 12.96 -9.20
N VAL A 170 4.74 13.75 -9.30
CA VAL A 170 4.85 15.01 -8.55
C VAL A 170 3.89 16.03 -9.12
N LEU A 171 2.97 16.53 -8.29
CA LEU A 171 1.98 17.55 -8.64
C LEU A 171 2.25 18.87 -7.90
N ASN A 172 3.41 19.43 -8.14
CA ASN A 172 3.73 20.78 -7.68
C ASN A 172 3.73 21.73 -8.89
N ASP A 173 3.21 22.93 -8.72
CA ASP A 173 3.36 23.99 -9.72
C ASP A 173 4.85 24.34 -9.88
N GLU A 174 5.39 24.20 -11.08
CA GLU A 174 6.82 24.40 -11.35
C GLU A 174 7.31 25.83 -11.05
N ARG A 175 6.41 26.80 -11.09
CA ARG A 175 6.74 28.23 -10.89
C ARG A 175 6.68 28.64 -9.43
N THR A 176 5.67 28.16 -8.69
CA THR A 176 5.44 28.53 -7.28
C THR A 176 5.90 27.46 -6.30
N SER A 177 6.17 26.26 -6.80
CA SER A 177 6.40 25.04 -6.01
C SER A 177 5.23 24.70 -5.06
N GLU A 178 4.05 25.25 -5.32
CA GLU A 178 2.86 24.97 -4.54
C GLU A 178 2.24 23.63 -4.95
N PRO A 179 1.87 22.78 -3.99
CA PRO A 179 1.21 21.53 -4.28
C PRO A 179 -0.21 21.72 -4.83
N THR A 180 -0.55 20.98 -5.88
CA THR A 180 -1.91 20.95 -6.42
C THR A 180 -2.73 19.89 -5.68
N THR A 181 -3.55 20.31 -4.71
CA THR A 181 -4.26 19.40 -3.78
C THR A 181 -5.74 19.20 -4.11
N GLY A 182 -6.21 19.65 -5.27
CA GLY A 182 -7.62 19.59 -5.67
C GLY A 182 -8.15 18.20 -6.01
N ILE A 183 -7.79 17.17 -5.24
CA ILE A 183 -8.21 15.78 -5.44
C ILE A 183 -9.44 15.50 -4.58
N PRO A 184 -10.55 14.99 -5.16
CA PRO A 184 -11.71 14.59 -4.38
C PRO A 184 -11.37 13.46 -3.41
N LEU A 185 -11.71 13.60 -2.13
CA LEU A 185 -11.45 12.56 -1.11
C LEU A 185 -12.09 11.20 -1.45
N SER A 186 -13.20 11.20 -2.19
CA SER A 186 -13.87 9.98 -2.64
C SER A 186 -13.06 9.15 -3.64
N SER A 187 -12.14 9.78 -4.37
CA SER A 187 -11.25 9.11 -5.34
C SER A 187 -9.98 8.55 -4.70
N ILE A 188 -9.75 8.80 -3.41
CA ILE A 188 -8.52 8.41 -2.73
C ILE A 188 -8.65 7.00 -2.16
N GLN A 189 -7.65 6.18 -2.44
CA GLN A 189 -7.45 4.84 -1.86
C GLN A 189 -6.64 4.91 -0.57
N ASP A 190 -5.52 5.64 -0.60
CA ASP A 190 -4.59 5.76 0.52
C ASP A 190 -3.82 7.09 0.44
N ILE A 191 -3.43 7.63 1.60
CA ILE A 191 -2.51 8.77 1.71
C ILE A 191 -1.32 8.33 2.56
N SER A 192 -0.12 8.33 1.98
CA SER A 192 1.13 8.08 2.68
C SER A 192 1.84 9.40 2.99
N LEU A 193 2.15 9.62 4.26
CA LEU A 193 2.91 10.77 4.76
C LEU A 193 4.25 10.31 5.30
N GLN A 194 5.34 10.77 4.72
CA GLN A 194 6.70 10.57 5.23
C GLN A 194 7.22 11.88 5.80
N THR A 195 7.65 11.87 7.05
CA THR A 195 8.17 13.07 7.74
C THR A 195 9.67 13.04 7.98
N GLY A 196 10.38 12.10 7.38
CA GLY A 196 11.84 11.96 7.47
C GLY A 196 12.32 10.61 6.93
N GLY A 197 13.61 10.49 6.66
CA GLY A 197 14.20 9.27 6.09
C GLY A 197 13.76 9.02 4.65
N PHE A 198 13.76 10.06 3.82
CA PHE A 198 13.35 9.97 2.41
C PHE A 198 14.34 9.13 1.60
N GLY A 199 13.84 8.24 0.76
CA GLY A 199 14.66 7.55 -0.24
C GLY A 199 15.23 8.51 -1.29
N ALA A 200 16.26 8.04 -2.02
CA ALA A 200 16.92 8.85 -3.06
C ALA A 200 15.98 9.18 -4.24
N GLU A 201 14.86 8.51 -4.37
CA GLU A 201 13.81 8.75 -5.36
C GLU A 201 13.11 10.10 -5.15
N TYR A 202 13.04 10.59 -3.90
CA TYR A 202 12.38 11.86 -3.54
C TYR A 202 13.34 13.04 -3.59
N ARG A 203 13.81 13.38 -4.81
CA ARG A 203 14.92 14.34 -5.05
C ARG A 203 14.74 15.73 -4.45
N ASN A 204 13.50 16.22 -4.32
CA ASN A 204 13.20 17.59 -3.89
C ASN A 204 12.54 17.65 -2.51
N ALA A 205 12.30 16.51 -1.86
CA ALA A 205 11.73 16.49 -0.52
C ALA A 205 12.77 16.93 0.52
N ARG A 206 12.47 18.00 1.25
CA ARG A 206 13.31 18.54 2.34
C ARG A 206 12.66 18.39 3.71
N SER A 207 11.34 18.60 3.78
CA SER A 207 10.59 18.54 5.04
C SER A 207 9.64 17.35 5.10
N GLY A 208 9.03 16.94 3.98
CA GLY A 208 8.09 15.83 3.93
C GLY A 208 7.79 15.34 2.52
N VAL A 209 7.25 14.13 2.44
CA VAL A 209 6.65 13.57 1.23
C VAL A 209 5.21 13.18 1.55
N ILE A 210 4.27 13.67 0.75
CA ILE A 210 2.86 13.29 0.78
C ILE A 210 2.57 12.58 -0.54
N ASN A 211 2.24 11.30 -0.48
CA ASN A 211 1.86 10.52 -1.66
C ASN A 211 0.41 10.09 -1.52
N VAL A 212 -0.42 10.50 -2.46
CA VAL A 212 -1.84 10.16 -2.56
C VAL A 212 -1.98 9.09 -3.64
N VAL A 213 -2.64 7.99 -3.31
CA VAL A 213 -2.99 6.96 -4.28
C VAL A 213 -4.48 7.00 -4.55
N THR A 214 -4.84 7.01 -5.82
CA THR A 214 -6.23 7.03 -6.25
C THR A 214 -6.79 5.62 -6.38
N LYS A 215 -8.11 5.49 -6.26
CA LYS A 215 -8.82 4.22 -6.45
C LYS A 215 -8.76 3.81 -7.91
N GLU A 216 -8.39 2.56 -8.15
CA GLU A 216 -8.50 1.97 -9.48
C GLU A 216 -9.96 1.55 -9.77
N GLY A 217 -10.40 1.71 -11.02
CA GLY A 217 -11.69 1.22 -11.48
C GLY A 217 -11.70 -0.30 -11.60
N SER A 218 -12.79 -0.94 -11.14
CA SER A 218 -12.99 -2.37 -11.38
C SER A 218 -13.43 -2.62 -12.83
N LYS A 219 -12.89 -3.68 -13.46
CA LYS A 219 -13.31 -4.12 -14.78
C LYS A 219 -14.65 -4.87 -14.76
N ASP A 220 -14.99 -5.47 -13.63
CA ASP A 220 -16.10 -6.41 -13.48
C ASP A 220 -17.32 -5.80 -12.79
N SER A 221 -17.19 -4.60 -12.20
CA SER A 221 -18.28 -3.95 -11.49
C SER A 221 -18.24 -2.43 -11.65
N CYS A 222 -19.41 -1.83 -11.81
CA CYS A 222 -19.59 -0.39 -11.78
C CYS A 222 -19.98 0.01 -10.36
N SER A 223 -19.13 0.75 -9.66
CA SER A 223 -19.42 1.28 -8.33
C SER A 223 -19.33 2.81 -8.33
N GLY A 224 -20.23 3.45 -7.60
CA GLY A 224 -20.24 4.91 -7.43
C GLY A 224 -20.74 5.27 -6.04
N SER A 225 -20.26 6.40 -5.50
CA SER A 225 -20.77 6.96 -4.23
C SER A 225 -21.23 8.39 -4.45
N ILE A 226 -22.36 8.74 -3.83
CA ILE A 226 -22.84 10.12 -3.77
C ILE A 226 -22.85 10.49 -2.28
N SER A 227 -22.08 11.52 -1.89
CA SER A 227 -22.08 12.04 -0.54
C SER A 227 -22.72 13.42 -0.53
N PHE A 228 -23.69 13.62 0.37
CA PHE A 228 -24.30 14.92 0.63
C PHE A 228 -23.93 15.38 2.05
N ARG A 229 -23.33 16.56 2.16
CA ARG A 229 -23.00 17.18 3.46
C ARG A 229 -23.80 18.47 3.61
N GLN A 230 -24.58 18.56 4.66
CA GLN A 230 -25.31 19.77 5.03
C GLN A 230 -24.66 20.36 6.28
N SER A 231 -24.21 21.60 6.20
CA SER A 231 -23.77 22.35 7.37
C SER A 231 -25.03 22.82 8.11
N PRO A 232 -25.15 22.65 9.45
CA PRO A 232 -26.25 23.27 10.18
C PRO A 232 -26.12 24.80 10.02
N SER A 233 -27.20 25.43 9.61
CA SER A 233 -27.32 26.90 9.62
C SER A 233 -27.24 27.37 11.06
N GLY A 234 -26.15 28.05 11.44
CA GLY A 234 -26.02 28.75 12.73
C GLY A 234 -26.93 29.97 12.79
#